data_b41ba3b61fb4dbe485d2d2aadbf88708
#
_entry.id   b41ba3b61fb4dbe485d2d2aadbf88708
#
_cell.length_a   1.000
_cell.length_b   1.000
_cell.length_c   1.000
_cell.angle_alpha   90.00
_cell.angle_beta   90.00
_cell.angle_gamma   90.00
#
_symmetry.space_group_name_H-M   'P 1'
#
loop_
_entity.id
_entity.type
_entity.pdbx_description
1 polymer ?
#
loop_
_entity_poly.entity_id
_entity_poly.type
_entity_poly.pdbx_seq_one_letter_code
_entity_poly.pdbx_strand_id
1 'polypeptide(L)'
;MGRWGTVALAALAVVATACSPSAADDVMSDEASTSTTRTPRIADDSGRPPVTFDPCYDIPDDVMNAAGYDAGKKELADMPMGTYTFLGCAYEGTVSVPGVLARYDLNVLSGNVTLEEERDKNGHAAVPTTINGRPALLEVDPGNVETCRYVLETNFGMVILSRLYQKDHSGPVPQSEWCDGFEQTVSTIEPFIQN
;
A
#
# COMPACT_ATOMS: atom_id res chain seq x y z
N MET A 1 27.68 67.92 -2.70
CA MET A 1 26.83 68.63 -3.67
C MET A 1 25.62 67.74 -3.80
N GLY A 2 24.51 67.90 -3.18
CA GLY A 2 23.69 69.07 -3.02
C GLY A 2 22.38 68.82 -3.74
N ARG A 3 21.34 68.75 -3.03
CA ARG A 3 20.00 69.38 -3.00
C ARG A 3 18.89 68.32 -3.00
N TRP A 4 18.11 68.10 -1.96
CA TRP A 4 16.98 68.83 -1.35
C TRP A 4 15.82 69.10 -2.31
N GLY A 5 14.65 68.61 -2.00
CA GLY A 5 13.33 68.89 -2.53
C GLY A 5 12.27 68.08 -1.81
N THR A 6 11.84 68.51 -0.78
CA THR A 6 10.63 69.06 -0.11
C THR A 6 9.27 68.58 -0.67
N VAL A 7 8.53 67.90 0.18
CA VAL A 7 7.18 68.09 0.76
C VAL A 7 5.98 68.28 -0.21
N ALA A 8 4.98 67.43 -0.04
CA ALA A 8 3.57 67.82 -0.04
C ALA A 8 2.75 66.82 0.78
N LEU A 9 2.20 67.33 1.91
CA LEU A 9 1.08 66.76 2.64
C LEU A 9 -0.20 66.95 1.83
N ALA A 10 -1.07 65.91 1.82
CA ALA A 10 -2.50 66.07 1.62
C ALA A 10 -3.22 65.10 2.55
N ALA A 11 -3.92 65.67 3.52
CA ALA A 11 -4.85 65.02 4.42
C ALA A 11 -6.24 65.04 3.81
N LEU A 12 -7.13 64.20 4.34
CA LEU A 12 -8.60 64.03 4.28
C LEU A 12 -9.01 62.72 3.62
N ALA A 13 -9.92 61.89 4.13
CA ALA A 13 -11.00 62.03 5.10
C ALA A 13 -11.33 60.65 5.66
N VAL A 14 -11.73 60.63 6.93
CA VAL A 14 -12.33 59.51 7.67
C VAL A 14 -13.74 59.27 7.15
N VAL A 15 -14.04 58.05 6.70
CA VAL A 15 -15.43 57.55 6.63
C VAL A 15 -15.47 56.26 7.44
N ALA A 16 -16.03 56.38 8.62
CA ALA A 16 -16.39 55.25 9.46
C ALA A 16 -17.69 54.64 8.93
N THR A 17 -17.59 53.45 8.32
CA THR A 17 -18.74 52.59 8.13
C THR A 17 -18.63 51.42 9.12
N ALA A 18 -19.48 51.45 10.11
CA ALA A 18 -19.74 50.33 10.99
C ALA A 18 -20.41 49.22 10.19
N CYS A 19 -19.73 48.07 10.04
CA CYS A 19 -20.36 46.81 9.64
C CYS A 19 -20.27 45.86 10.83
N SER A 20 -21.42 45.37 11.21
CA SER A 20 -21.66 44.37 12.23
C SER A 20 -20.80 43.12 12.07
N PRO A 21 -20.38 42.43 13.14
CA PRO A 21 -19.80 41.12 13.03
C PRO A 21 -20.92 40.14 12.69
N SER A 22 -20.91 39.67 11.42
CA SER A 22 -21.62 38.47 11.05
C SER A 22 -20.85 37.32 11.64
N ALA A 23 -21.49 36.56 12.52
CA ALA A 23 -20.99 35.28 12.99
C ALA A 23 -20.79 34.39 11.76
N ALA A 24 -19.54 34.13 11.42
CA ALA A 24 -19.19 33.06 10.52
C ALA A 24 -19.36 31.77 11.35
N ASP A 25 -20.43 31.04 11.10
CA ASP A 25 -20.50 29.62 11.42
C ASP A 25 -19.34 28.93 10.70
N ASP A 26 -18.33 28.53 11.47
CA ASP A 26 -17.36 27.52 11.07
C ASP A 26 -18.16 26.22 10.85
N VAL A 27 -18.65 26.04 9.66
CA VAL A 27 -19.04 24.73 9.15
C VAL A 27 -17.72 23.98 9.00
N MET A 28 -17.28 23.30 10.06
CA MET A 28 -16.40 22.16 9.93
C MET A 28 -17.10 21.20 8.96
N SER A 29 -16.62 21.20 7.73
CA SER A 29 -16.88 20.11 6.82
C SER A 29 -16.22 18.88 7.41
N ASP A 30 -17.00 18.15 8.21
CA ASP A 30 -16.75 16.75 8.53
C ASP A 30 -16.80 16.04 7.16
N GLU A 31 -15.65 15.91 6.53
CA GLU A 31 -15.48 14.95 5.44
C GLU A 31 -15.66 13.57 6.07
N ALA A 32 -16.92 13.20 6.25
CA ALA A 32 -17.29 11.83 6.49
C ALA A 32 -16.70 11.02 5.34
N SER A 33 -15.59 10.34 5.61
CA SER A 33 -15.12 9.22 4.78
C SER A 33 -16.32 8.31 4.58
N THR A 34 -16.99 8.49 3.46
CA THR A 34 -18.00 7.56 2.98
C THR A 34 -17.24 6.29 2.62
N SER A 35 -17.06 5.41 3.59
CA SER A 35 -16.71 4.03 3.33
C SER A 35 -17.83 3.46 2.44
N THR A 36 -17.62 3.50 1.14
CA THR A 36 -18.48 2.79 0.20
C THR A 36 -18.29 1.32 0.49
N THR A 37 -19.26 0.75 1.20
CA THR A 37 -19.28 -0.70 1.48
C THR A 37 -19.38 -1.41 0.14
N ARG A 38 -18.23 -1.82 -0.41
CA ARG A 38 -18.16 -2.60 -1.64
C ARG A 38 -18.64 -4.01 -1.35
N THR A 39 -19.48 -4.54 -2.24
CA THR A 39 -19.85 -5.95 -2.16
C THR A 39 -18.59 -6.80 -2.34
N PRO A 40 -18.25 -7.70 -1.41
CA PRO A 40 -17.10 -8.59 -1.57
C PRO A 40 -17.17 -9.36 -2.88
N ARG A 41 -16.05 -9.49 -3.58
CA ARG A 41 -15.97 -10.25 -4.83
C ARG A 41 -16.18 -11.75 -4.65
N ILE A 42 -15.87 -12.25 -3.47
CA ILE A 42 -16.02 -13.66 -3.09
C ILE A 42 -16.98 -13.73 -1.92
N ALA A 43 -17.97 -14.59 -2.01
CA ALA A 43 -18.81 -14.94 -0.87
C ALA A 43 -18.00 -15.87 0.05
N ASP A 44 -17.86 -15.48 1.32
CA ASP A 44 -17.18 -16.26 2.34
C ASP A 44 -18.21 -16.85 3.33
N ASP A 45 -18.39 -18.15 3.28
CA ASP A 45 -19.24 -18.94 4.17
C ASP A 45 -18.42 -19.83 5.14
N SER A 46 -17.13 -19.58 5.24
CA SER A 46 -16.19 -20.36 6.07
C SER A 46 -16.43 -20.24 7.58
N GLY A 47 -17.17 -19.21 8.01
CA GLY A 47 -17.33 -18.85 9.42
C GLY A 47 -16.10 -18.17 10.04
N ARG A 48 -15.08 -17.85 9.24
CA ARG A 48 -13.92 -17.04 9.61
C ARG A 48 -14.22 -15.54 9.54
N PRO A 49 -13.39 -14.65 10.13
CA PRO A 49 -13.54 -13.22 9.91
C PRO A 49 -13.58 -12.89 8.42
N PRO A 50 -14.52 -12.04 7.98
CA PRO A 50 -14.56 -11.64 6.57
C PRO A 50 -13.32 -10.83 6.19
N VAL A 51 -12.77 -11.07 5.01
CA VAL A 51 -11.68 -10.29 4.46
C VAL A 51 -12.23 -8.90 4.07
N THR A 52 -11.75 -7.86 4.73
CA THR A 52 -12.24 -6.48 4.58
C THR A 52 -11.34 -5.62 3.70
N PHE A 53 -10.13 -6.05 3.42
CA PHE A 53 -9.16 -5.36 2.58
C PHE A 53 -9.09 -5.99 1.19
N ASP A 54 -9.27 -5.17 0.17
CA ASP A 54 -9.21 -5.58 -1.24
C ASP A 54 -8.01 -4.92 -1.92
N PRO A 55 -6.90 -5.65 -2.13
CA PRO A 55 -5.65 -5.04 -2.61
C PRO A 55 -5.76 -4.38 -3.99
N CYS A 56 -6.69 -4.79 -4.84
CA CYS A 56 -6.86 -4.16 -6.15
C CYS A 56 -7.57 -2.81 -6.10
N TYR A 57 -8.30 -2.53 -5.02
CA TYR A 57 -9.12 -1.32 -4.92
C TYR A 57 -8.73 -0.42 -3.75
N ASP A 58 -8.15 -0.98 -2.69
CA ASP A 58 -7.87 -0.23 -1.47
C ASP A 58 -6.43 0.29 -1.41
N ILE A 59 -5.53 -0.22 -2.28
CA ILE A 59 -4.21 0.38 -2.46
C ILE A 59 -4.30 1.44 -3.57
N PRO A 60 -3.95 2.72 -3.29
CA PRO A 60 -3.98 3.77 -4.30
C PRO A 60 -3.02 3.49 -5.47
N ASP A 61 -3.45 3.80 -6.68
CA ASP A 61 -2.67 3.55 -7.91
C ASP A 61 -1.34 4.31 -7.92
N ASP A 62 -1.30 5.52 -7.39
CA ASP A 62 -0.09 6.33 -7.29
C ASP A 62 0.95 5.72 -6.33
N VAL A 63 0.49 5.06 -5.25
CA VAL A 63 1.36 4.32 -4.33
C VAL A 63 2.02 3.15 -5.04
N MET A 64 1.25 2.37 -5.81
CA MET A 64 1.79 1.23 -6.57
C MET A 64 2.75 1.69 -7.66
N ASN A 65 2.42 2.76 -8.39
CA ASN A 65 3.31 3.33 -9.40
C ASN A 65 4.61 3.86 -8.78
N ALA A 66 4.54 4.52 -7.61
CA ALA A 66 5.73 4.97 -6.88
C ALA A 66 6.59 3.80 -6.36
N ALA A 67 5.97 2.68 -6.04
CA ALA A 67 6.65 1.45 -5.63
C ALA A 67 7.29 0.66 -6.79
N GLY A 68 7.09 1.10 -8.04
CA GLY A 68 7.68 0.49 -9.23
C GLY A 68 6.81 -0.58 -9.90
N TYR A 69 5.51 -0.51 -9.72
CA TYR A 69 4.54 -1.42 -10.33
C TYR A 69 3.51 -0.66 -11.18
N ASP A 70 3.09 -1.25 -12.29
CA ASP A 70 2.11 -0.65 -13.21
C ASP A 70 0.67 -0.88 -12.68
N ALA A 71 0.13 0.11 -11.97
CA ALA A 71 -1.22 0.03 -11.46
C ALA A 71 -2.30 0.03 -12.56
N GLY A 72 -1.97 0.53 -13.76
CA GLY A 72 -2.87 0.52 -14.92
C GLY A 72 -3.06 -0.88 -15.55
N LYS A 73 -2.16 -1.83 -15.22
CA LYS A 73 -2.20 -3.21 -15.69
C LYS A 73 -2.51 -4.21 -14.57
N LYS A 74 -2.99 -3.73 -13.43
CA LYS A 74 -3.33 -4.63 -12.32
C LYS A 74 -4.43 -5.61 -12.71
N GLU A 75 -4.30 -6.84 -12.25
CA GLU A 75 -5.25 -7.93 -12.52
C GLU A 75 -5.76 -8.55 -11.22
N LEU A 76 -7.02 -8.96 -11.23
CA LEU A 76 -7.59 -9.71 -10.11
C LEU A 76 -6.93 -11.09 -10.01
N ALA A 77 -6.46 -11.44 -8.82
CA ALA A 77 -5.77 -12.70 -8.53
C ALA A 77 -6.39 -13.43 -7.33
N ASP A 78 -7.71 -13.47 -7.28
CA ASP A 78 -8.44 -14.11 -6.18
C ASP A 78 -8.19 -15.61 -6.16
N MET A 79 -8.01 -16.17 -4.95
CA MET A 79 -7.78 -17.60 -4.77
C MET A 79 -8.70 -18.15 -3.68
N PRO A 80 -9.84 -18.77 -4.04
CA PRO A 80 -10.63 -19.56 -3.09
C PRO A 80 -9.89 -20.87 -2.78
N MET A 81 -9.58 -21.12 -1.51
CA MET A 81 -8.85 -22.31 -1.06
C MET A 81 -9.60 -23.04 0.07
N GLY A 82 -10.61 -23.82 -0.29
CA GLY A 82 -11.39 -24.58 0.68
C GLY A 82 -12.13 -23.67 1.65
N THR A 83 -11.72 -23.67 2.94
CA THR A 83 -12.30 -22.83 3.99
C THR A 83 -11.64 -21.45 4.11
N TYR A 84 -10.71 -21.11 3.22
CA TYR A 84 -10.01 -19.85 3.23
C TYR A 84 -10.43 -19.00 2.04
N THR A 85 -10.56 -17.70 2.27
CA THR A 85 -10.83 -16.71 1.24
C THR A 85 -9.61 -15.83 1.06
N PHE A 86 -9.14 -15.71 -0.18
CA PHE A 86 -8.10 -14.76 -0.56
C PHE A 86 -8.60 -13.84 -1.66
N LEU A 87 -8.63 -12.54 -1.38
CA LEU A 87 -8.76 -11.49 -2.38
C LEU A 87 -7.37 -11.12 -2.86
N GLY A 88 -7.16 -11.13 -4.16
CA GLY A 88 -5.84 -10.96 -4.74
C GLY A 88 -5.77 -9.86 -5.78
N CYS A 89 -4.57 -9.26 -5.89
CA CYS A 89 -4.20 -8.36 -6.96
C CYS A 89 -2.78 -8.64 -7.43
N ALA A 90 -2.62 -8.83 -8.74
CA ALA A 90 -1.33 -8.96 -9.39
C ALA A 90 -0.96 -7.64 -10.08
N TYR A 91 0.30 -7.25 -9.96
CA TYR A 91 0.86 -6.04 -10.55
C TYR A 91 2.11 -6.38 -11.35
N GLU A 92 2.19 -5.89 -12.57
CA GLU A 92 3.39 -5.99 -13.40
C GLU A 92 4.44 -4.99 -12.93
N GLY A 93 5.70 -5.43 -12.78
CA GLY A 93 6.80 -4.55 -12.41
C GLY A 93 7.23 -3.67 -13.58
N THR A 94 7.55 -2.42 -13.29
CA THR A 94 8.05 -1.44 -14.28
C THR A 94 9.56 -1.27 -14.24
N VAL A 95 10.20 -1.71 -13.15
CA VAL A 95 11.63 -1.56 -12.93
C VAL A 95 12.36 -2.76 -13.53
N SER A 96 13.20 -2.49 -14.53
CA SER A 96 14.10 -3.50 -15.10
C SER A 96 15.28 -3.77 -14.16
N VAL A 97 15.64 -5.03 -14.04
CA VAL A 97 16.86 -5.43 -13.30
C VAL A 97 18.07 -5.18 -14.20
N PRO A 98 19.06 -4.38 -13.77
CA PRO A 98 20.24 -4.07 -14.59
C PRO A 98 21.01 -5.34 -15.00
N GLY A 99 21.32 -5.45 -16.29
CA GLY A 99 22.10 -6.55 -16.85
C GLY A 99 21.33 -7.84 -17.14
N VAL A 100 20.03 -7.86 -16.84
CA VAL A 100 19.12 -8.96 -17.17
C VAL A 100 17.83 -8.41 -17.76
N LEU A 101 17.27 -9.13 -18.74
CA LEU A 101 15.92 -8.82 -19.25
C LEU A 101 14.90 -9.44 -18.29
N ALA A 102 14.77 -8.83 -17.12
CA ALA A 102 13.89 -9.31 -16.09
C ALA A 102 13.24 -8.17 -15.34
N ARG A 103 12.10 -8.44 -14.75
CA ARG A 103 11.36 -7.51 -13.88
C ARG A 103 10.89 -8.23 -12.63
N TYR A 104 10.53 -7.45 -11.64
CA TYR A 104 9.82 -7.96 -10.47
C TYR A 104 8.33 -7.72 -10.65
N ASP A 105 7.51 -8.76 -10.53
CA ASP A 105 6.07 -8.65 -10.39
C ASP A 105 5.68 -8.77 -8.92
N LEU A 106 4.52 -8.24 -8.55
CA LEU A 106 4.02 -8.27 -7.18
C LEU A 106 2.62 -8.88 -7.17
N ASN A 107 2.43 -9.87 -6.30
CA ASN A 107 1.11 -10.33 -5.89
C ASN A 107 0.83 -9.88 -4.48
N VAL A 108 -0.33 -9.27 -4.26
CA VAL A 108 -0.86 -8.91 -2.94
C VAL A 108 -2.11 -9.74 -2.71
N LEU A 109 -2.11 -10.56 -1.66
CA LEU A 109 -3.21 -11.43 -1.29
C LEU A 109 -3.68 -11.07 0.12
N SER A 110 -4.95 -10.78 0.27
CA SER A 110 -5.62 -10.51 1.53
C SER A 110 -6.44 -11.71 1.94
N GLY A 111 -6.14 -12.35 3.07
CA GLY A 111 -6.70 -13.64 3.43
C GLY A 111 -7.15 -13.75 4.89
N ASN A 112 -8.14 -14.60 5.14
CA ASN A 112 -8.66 -14.89 6.48
C ASN A 112 -7.94 -16.06 7.19
N VAL A 113 -6.65 -16.23 6.88
CA VAL A 113 -5.70 -17.10 7.58
C VAL A 113 -4.96 -16.24 8.60
N THR A 114 -4.79 -16.71 9.82
CA THR A 114 -4.03 -15.98 10.85
C THR A 114 -2.53 -16.07 10.60
N LEU A 115 -1.78 -15.08 11.10
CA LEU A 115 -0.32 -15.09 11.02
C LEU A 115 0.28 -16.31 11.74
N GLU A 116 -0.38 -16.79 12.81
CA GLU A 116 0.02 -18.00 13.54
C GLU A 116 -0.14 -19.27 12.68
N GLU A 117 -1.29 -19.42 12.00
CA GLU A 117 -1.53 -20.55 11.09
C GLU A 117 -0.50 -20.56 9.95
N GLU A 118 -0.17 -19.39 9.39
CA GLU A 118 0.84 -19.27 8.33
C GLU A 118 2.23 -19.65 8.84
N ARG A 119 2.60 -19.15 10.02
CA ARG A 119 3.87 -19.52 10.67
C ARG A 119 3.96 -21.02 10.95
N ASP A 120 2.89 -21.64 11.42
CA ASP A 120 2.88 -23.07 11.72
C ASP A 120 3.04 -23.92 10.46
N LYS A 121 2.46 -23.45 9.35
CA LYS A 121 2.57 -24.11 8.03
C LYS A 121 3.95 -23.92 7.40
N ASN A 122 4.51 -22.71 7.43
CA ASN A 122 5.71 -22.31 6.71
C ASN A 122 6.91 -22.04 7.64
N GLY A 123 6.87 -22.49 8.90
CA GLY A 123 7.86 -22.17 9.91
C GLY A 123 9.32 -22.51 9.56
N HIS A 124 9.53 -23.41 8.59
CA HIS A 124 10.85 -23.74 8.06
C HIS A 124 11.46 -22.61 7.18
N ALA A 125 10.63 -21.74 6.64
CA ALA A 125 11.00 -20.63 5.75
C ALA A 125 10.62 -19.25 6.32
N ALA A 126 9.81 -19.20 7.39
CA ALA A 126 9.25 -17.99 7.96
C ALA A 126 10.11 -17.45 9.13
N VAL A 127 10.55 -16.21 9.01
CA VAL A 127 11.29 -15.49 10.06
C VAL A 127 10.41 -14.36 10.60
N PRO A 128 10.08 -14.34 11.90
CA PRO A 128 9.34 -13.24 12.52
C PRO A 128 10.05 -11.90 12.34
N THR A 129 9.29 -10.89 11.94
CA THR A 129 9.76 -9.51 11.76
C THR A 129 8.64 -8.51 12.04
N THR A 130 8.88 -7.24 11.76
CA THR A 130 7.86 -6.17 11.80
C THR A 130 8.02 -5.23 10.62
N ILE A 131 6.90 -4.74 10.10
CA ILE A 131 6.87 -3.67 9.09
C ILE A 131 6.11 -2.48 9.67
N ASN A 132 6.77 -1.33 9.80
CA ASN A 132 6.20 -0.13 10.43
C ASN A 132 5.60 -0.38 11.83
N GLY A 133 6.10 -1.40 12.56
CA GLY A 133 5.58 -1.81 13.86
C GLY A 133 4.46 -2.86 13.82
N ARG A 134 3.95 -3.21 12.65
CA ARG A 134 2.98 -4.30 12.45
C ARG A 134 3.69 -5.65 12.50
N PRO A 135 3.22 -6.65 13.27
CA PRO A 135 3.77 -7.99 13.25
C PRO A 135 3.76 -8.58 11.83
N ALA A 136 4.84 -9.24 11.45
CA ALA A 136 5.00 -9.81 10.12
C ALA A 136 5.90 -11.05 10.14
N LEU A 137 5.87 -11.80 9.03
CA LEU A 137 6.83 -12.84 8.71
C LEU A 137 7.55 -12.47 7.42
N LEU A 138 8.85 -12.67 7.37
CA LEU A 138 9.61 -12.73 6.12
C LEU A 138 9.75 -14.20 5.74
N GLU A 139 9.26 -14.56 4.56
CA GLU A 139 9.32 -15.90 4.03
C GLU A 139 10.21 -15.95 2.80
N VAL A 140 11.27 -16.77 2.89
CA VAL A 140 12.20 -17.06 1.80
C VAL A 140 12.41 -18.56 1.76
N ASP A 141 11.66 -19.23 0.90
CA ASP A 141 11.74 -20.67 0.73
C ASP A 141 12.80 -21.03 -0.33
N PRO A 142 13.89 -21.71 0.05
CA PRO A 142 14.91 -22.15 -0.90
C PRO A 142 14.38 -23.12 -1.97
N GLY A 143 13.27 -23.80 -1.68
CA GLY A 143 12.61 -24.71 -2.63
C GLY A 143 11.67 -23.99 -3.61
N ASN A 144 11.28 -22.76 -3.28
CA ASN A 144 10.42 -21.92 -4.13
C ASN A 144 11.26 -20.79 -4.72
N VAL A 145 12.01 -21.13 -5.73
CA VAL A 145 12.94 -20.22 -6.39
C VAL A 145 12.25 -18.96 -6.91
N GLU A 146 12.92 -17.81 -6.71
CA GLU A 146 12.57 -16.53 -7.31
C GLU A 146 11.38 -15.81 -6.66
N THR A 147 11.05 -16.14 -5.42
CA THR A 147 9.99 -15.47 -4.65
C THR A 147 10.51 -14.99 -3.30
N CYS A 148 10.28 -13.72 -2.99
CA CYS A 148 10.41 -13.15 -1.65
C CYS A 148 9.04 -12.71 -1.17
N ARG A 149 8.70 -13.00 0.09
CA ARG A 149 7.35 -12.78 0.60
C ARG A 149 7.40 -12.14 1.99
N TYR A 150 6.54 -11.15 2.19
CA TYR A 150 6.19 -10.64 3.52
C TYR A 150 4.73 -10.97 3.80
N VAL A 151 4.46 -11.46 5.00
CA VAL A 151 3.12 -11.75 5.51
C VAL A 151 2.86 -10.83 6.68
N LEU A 152 1.86 -9.97 6.60
CA LEU A 152 1.53 -8.95 7.58
C LEU A 152 0.25 -9.34 8.33
N GLU A 153 0.27 -9.20 9.67
CA GLU A 153 -0.90 -9.45 10.49
C GLU A 153 -1.99 -8.40 10.28
N THR A 154 -3.25 -8.85 10.27
CA THR A 154 -4.44 -7.99 10.27
C THR A 154 -5.50 -8.55 11.22
N ASN A 155 -6.53 -7.76 11.54
CA ASN A 155 -7.62 -8.20 12.42
C ASN A 155 -8.55 -9.26 11.77
N PHE A 156 -8.54 -9.37 10.43
CA PHE A 156 -9.29 -10.39 9.69
C PHE A 156 -8.44 -11.62 9.33
N GLY A 157 -7.13 -11.55 9.55
CA GLY A 157 -6.19 -12.62 9.23
C GLY A 157 -4.83 -12.05 8.81
N MET A 158 -4.51 -12.04 7.51
CA MET A 158 -3.20 -11.58 7.02
C MET A 158 -3.27 -10.96 5.63
N VAL A 159 -2.22 -10.19 5.30
CA VAL A 159 -1.95 -9.76 3.92
C VAL A 159 -0.57 -10.28 3.52
N ILE A 160 -0.52 -10.97 2.39
CA ILE A 160 0.70 -11.51 1.80
C ILE A 160 1.12 -10.60 0.65
N LEU A 161 2.33 -10.08 0.70
CA LEU A 161 2.98 -9.41 -0.43
C LEU A 161 4.08 -10.34 -0.93
N SER A 162 3.95 -10.82 -2.16
CA SER A 162 4.90 -11.74 -2.80
C SER A 162 5.51 -11.08 -4.01
N ARG A 163 6.82 -10.80 -3.95
CA ARG A 163 7.57 -10.34 -5.10
C ARG A 163 8.12 -11.53 -5.87
N LEU A 164 7.75 -11.61 -7.15
CA LEU A 164 8.19 -12.64 -8.06
C LEU A 164 9.21 -12.05 -9.04
N TYR A 165 10.27 -12.79 -9.27
CA TYR A 165 11.28 -12.42 -10.25
C TYR A 165 10.95 -13.10 -11.58
N GLN A 166 10.54 -12.28 -12.55
CA GLN A 166 10.28 -12.74 -13.92
C GLN A 166 11.53 -12.55 -14.77
N LYS A 167 12.08 -13.64 -15.30
CA LYS A 167 13.27 -13.58 -16.16
C LYS A 167 13.03 -14.23 -17.51
N ASP A 168 13.57 -13.60 -18.55
CA ASP A 168 13.43 -14.06 -19.93
C ASP A 168 14.56 -15.02 -20.36
N HIS A 169 15.51 -15.32 -19.47
CA HIS A 169 16.66 -16.17 -19.76
C HIS A 169 16.99 -17.10 -18.60
N SER A 170 17.65 -18.22 -18.90
CA SER A 170 18.10 -19.19 -17.92
C SER A 170 19.38 -18.72 -17.21
N GLY A 171 19.38 -18.75 -15.92
CA GLY A 171 20.54 -18.49 -15.08
C GLY A 171 20.11 -18.31 -13.62
N PRO A 172 20.91 -18.75 -12.66
CA PRO A 172 20.59 -18.54 -11.27
C PRO A 172 20.71 -17.06 -10.93
N VAL A 173 19.72 -16.52 -10.22
CA VAL A 173 19.81 -15.23 -9.55
C VAL A 173 20.10 -15.50 -8.09
N PRO A 174 21.07 -14.84 -7.47
CA PRO A 174 21.33 -14.99 -6.04
C PRO A 174 20.07 -14.68 -5.23
N GLN A 175 19.77 -15.52 -4.25
CA GLN A 175 18.58 -15.35 -3.40
C GLN A 175 18.49 -13.97 -2.75
N SER A 176 19.65 -13.38 -2.38
CA SER A 176 19.73 -12.02 -1.85
C SER A 176 19.12 -10.94 -2.77
N GLU A 177 19.11 -11.18 -4.07
CA GLU A 177 18.56 -10.22 -5.03
C GLU A 177 17.03 -10.24 -5.06
N TRP A 178 16.39 -11.36 -4.70
CA TRP A 178 14.92 -11.46 -4.71
C TRP A 178 14.26 -10.58 -3.65
N CYS A 179 14.94 -10.43 -2.51
CA CYS A 179 14.45 -9.64 -1.38
C CYS A 179 15.06 -8.24 -1.32
N ASP A 180 16.06 -7.93 -2.14
CA ASP A 180 16.70 -6.61 -2.10
C ASP A 180 15.68 -5.49 -2.37
N GLY A 181 15.65 -4.50 -1.47
CA GLY A 181 14.72 -3.37 -1.53
C GLY A 181 13.23 -3.73 -1.33
N PHE A 182 12.86 -5.00 -1.15
CA PHE A 182 11.46 -5.39 -1.03
C PHE A 182 10.82 -4.94 0.29
N GLU A 183 11.57 -4.92 1.37
CA GLU A 183 11.10 -4.37 2.65
C GLU A 183 10.66 -2.91 2.51
N GLN A 184 11.39 -2.10 1.75
CA GLN A 184 11.01 -0.71 1.47
C GLN A 184 9.70 -0.62 0.69
N THR A 185 9.51 -1.49 -0.30
CA THR A 185 8.23 -1.60 -1.04
C THR A 185 7.08 -1.92 -0.10
N VAL A 186 7.24 -2.95 0.74
CA VAL A 186 6.21 -3.37 1.71
C VAL A 186 5.91 -2.27 2.72
N SER A 187 6.95 -1.59 3.22
CA SER A 187 6.80 -0.46 4.16
C SER A 187 6.04 0.73 3.55
N THR A 188 6.15 0.92 2.23
CA THR A 188 5.41 1.97 1.49
C THR A 188 3.93 1.60 1.34
N ILE A 189 3.62 0.32 1.16
CA ILE A 189 2.24 -0.18 0.94
C ILE A 189 1.51 -0.39 2.27
N GLU A 190 2.22 -0.81 3.33
CA GLU A 190 1.63 -1.18 4.62
C GLU A 190 0.65 -0.14 5.22
N PRO A 191 0.87 1.18 5.17
CA PRO A 191 -0.05 2.16 5.73
C PRO A 191 -1.46 2.15 5.12
N PHE A 192 -1.62 1.59 3.93
CA PHE A 192 -2.90 1.46 3.24
C PHE A 192 -3.62 0.14 3.54
N ILE A 193 -2.94 -0.80 4.21
CA ILE A 193 -3.54 -2.06 4.65
C ILE A 193 -4.39 -1.79 5.90
N GLN A 194 -5.70 -1.75 5.67
CA GLN A 194 -6.68 -1.52 6.74
C GLN A 194 -6.75 -2.74 7.68
N ASN A 195 -6.98 -2.44 8.94
CA ASN A 195 -7.30 -3.46 9.95
C ASN A 195 -8.81 -3.63 10.08
#